data_b269ec042ebf67e68453537684b38725
#
_entry.id   b269ec042ebf67e68453537684b38725
#
_cell.length_a   1.000
_cell.length_b   1.000
_cell.length_c   1.000
_cell.angle_alpha   90.00
_cell.angle_beta   90.00
_cell.angle_gamma   90.00
#
_symmetry.space_group_name_H-M   'P 1'
#
loop_
_entity.id
_entity.type
_entity.pdbx_description
1 polymer ?
#
loop_
_entity_poly.entity_id
_entity_poly.type
_entity_poly.pdbx_seq_one_letter_code
_entity_poly.pdbx_strand_id
1 'polypeptide(L)' 'MPGKLEFSFNSSRLGDFPLDKEVMTIGRKDDNDIRIENLAVSGHHAKLLTIFDDSFLEDLDSTNGTYVNG' A
#
# COMPACT_ATOMS: atom_id res chain seq x y z
N MET A 1 -2.30 13.30 13.62
CA MET A 1 -3.27 12.26 13.30
C MET A 1 -2.71 11.40 12.18
N PRO A 2 -2.65 10.09 12.37
CA PRO A 2 -2.25 9.24 11.25
C PRO A 2 -3.32 9.28 10.18
N GLY A 3 -2.88 9.24 8.93
CA GLY A 3 -3.80 9.15 7.82
C GLY A 3 -4.25 7.72 7.57
N LYS A 4 -4.87 7.51 6.43
CA LYS A 4 -5.22 6.18 5.98
C LYS A 4 -4.95 6.04 4.49
N LEU A 5 -4.74 4.82 4.04
CA LEU A 5 -4.65 4.50 2.62
C LEU A 5 -5.91 3.78 2.20
N GLU A 6 -6.42 4.17 1.04
CA GLU A 6 -7.55 3.52 0.41
C GLU A 6 -7.06 2.86 -0.88
N PHE A 7 -7.36 1.58 -1.03
CA PHE A 7 -6.93 0.80 -2.18
C PHE A 7 -8.10 0.51 -3.10
N SER A 8 -7.87 0.63 -4.41
CA SER A 8 -8.88 0.29 -5.40
C SER A 8 -8.25 -0.38 -6.62
N PHE A 9 -9.07 -1.14 -7.35
CA PHE A 9 -8.69 -1.79 -8.58
C PHE A 9 -9.88 -1.75 -9.53
N ASN A 10 -9.70 -1.21 -10.72
CA ASN A 10 -10.78 -1.03 -11.71
C ASN A 10 -11.99 -0.34 -11.09
N SER A 11 -11.75 0.74 -10.34
CA SER A 11 -12.77 1.52 -9.64
C SER A 11 -13.50 0.77 -8.52
N SER A 12 -13.07 -0.45 -8.23
CA SER A 12 -13.61 -1.22 -7.11
C SER A 12 -12.70 -1.04 -5.90
N ARG A 13 -13.29 -0.60 -4.80
CA ARG A 13 -12.55 -0.38 -3.57
C ARG A 13 -12.15 -1.71 -2.94
N LEU A 14 -10.85 -1.89 -2.67
CA LEU A 14 -10.34 -3.10 -2.06
C LEU A 14 -10.25 -3.02 -0.53
N GLY A 15 -10.14 -1.82 0.02
CA GLY A 15 -10.10 -1.63 1.46
C GLY A 15 -9.42 -0.35 1.88
N ASP A 16 -9.56 -0.02 3.16
CA ASP A 16 -8.89 1.10 3.82
C ASP A 16 -7.96 0.56 4.89
N PHE A 17 -6.82 1.18 5.05
CA PHE A 17 -5.85 0.78 6.08
C PHE A 17 -5.34 2.01 6.81
N PRO A 18 -5.44 2.06 8.15
CA PRO A 18 -4.90 3.18 8.90
C PRO A 18 -3.38 3.16 8.86
N LEU A 19 -2.77 4.33 8.80
CA LEU A 19 -1.32 4.49 8.78
C LEU A 19 -0.83 4.63 10.21
N ASP A 20 -0.69 3.50 10.92
CA ASP A 20 -0.39 3.48 12.34
C ASP A 20 1.04 3.04 12.68
N LYS A 21 1.87 2.82 11.65
CA LYS A 21 3.28 2.47 11.83
C LYS A 21 4.14 3.40 10.99
N GLU A 22 5.38 3.58 11.44
CA GLU A 22 6.34 4.39 10.70
C GLU A 22 6.67 3.78 9.33
N VAL A 23 6.82 2.45 9.28
CA VAL A 23 7.06 1.72 8.03
C VAL A 23 6.00 0.64 7.89
N MET A 24 5.30 0.65 6.75
CA MET A 24 4.29 -0.36 6.44
C MET A 24 4.58 -0.95 5.07
N THR A 25 4.54 -2.27 4.98
CA THR A 25 4.73 -2.97 3.71
C THR A 25 3.38 -3.36 3.14
N ILE A 26 3.30 -3.34 1.81
CA ILE A 26 2.06 -3.58 1.07
C ILE A 26 2.32 -4.64 0.02
N GLY A 27 1.50 -5.66 -0.03
CA GLY A 27 1.67 -6.69 -1.04
C GLY A 27 0.69 -7.84 -0.88
N ARG A 28 0.86 -8.84 -1.75
CA ARG A 28 -0.03 -10.00 -1.78
C ARG A 28 0.37 -11.08 -0.77
N LYS A 29 1.64 -11.14 -0.37
CA LYS A 29 2.12 -12.15 0.58
C LYS A 29 1.70 -11.83 2.00
N ASP A 30 1.61 -12.88 2.83
CA ASP A 30 1.13 -12.80 4.22
C ASP A 30 2.04 -11.99 5.13
N ASP A 31 3.31 -11.84 4.79
CA ASP A 31 4.27 -11.13 5.62
C ASP A 31 4.22 -9.61 5.47
N ASN A 32 3.30 -9.10 4.66
CA ASN A 32 3.10 -7.66 4.53
C ASN A 32 2.19 -7.14 5.65
N ASP A 33 2.42 -5.90 6.07
CA ASP A 33 1.53 -5.22 7.02
C ASP A 33 0.14 -5.02 6.43
N ILE A 34 0.09 -4.69 5.14
CA ILE A 34 -1.15 -4.55 4.39
C ILE A 34 -1.13 -5.61 3.31
N ARG A 35 -1.97 -6.64 3.49
CA ARG A 35 -2.07 -7.73 2.54
C ARG A 35 -3.26 -7.52 1.61
N ILE A 36 -3.00 -7.54 0.31
CA ILE A 36 -4.03 -7.39 -0.70
C ILE A 36 -4.05 -8.63 -1.57
N GLU A 37 -5.12 -9.43 -1.46
CA GLU A 37 -5.29 -10.68 -2.21
C GLU A 37 -5.81 -10.41 -3.60
N ASN A 38 -4.94 -9.87 -4.46
CA ASN A 38 -5.29 -9.58 -5.83
C ASN A 38 -4.10 -9.93 -6.71
N LEU A 39 -4.33 -10.65 -7.80
CA LEU A 39 -3.26 -11.10 -8.68
C LEU A 39 -2.52 -9.96 -9.37
N ALA A 40 -3.12 -8.77 -9.44
CA ALA A 40 -2.45 -7.60 -9.98
C ALA A 40 -1.45 -6.97 -8.98
N VAL A 41 -1.45 -7.44 -7.74
CA VAL A 41 -0.55 -6.94 -6.70
C VAL A 41 0.62 -7.89 -6.54
N SER A 42 1.85 -7.36 -6.64
CA SER A 42 3.06 -8.16 -6.46
C SER A 42 3.18 -8.63 -5.01
N GLY A 43 3.93 -9.72 -4.78
CA GLY A 43 4.11 -10.29 -3.44
C GLY A 43 4.57 -9.26 -2.42
N HIS A 44 5.59 -8.47 -2.77
CA HIS A 44 6.01 -7.27 -2.03
C HIS A 44 5.91 -6.12 -3.01
N HIS A 45 4.82 -5.38 -2.96
CA HIS A 45 4.46 -4.41 -3.99
C HIS A 45 5.01 -3.02 -3.70
N ALA A 46 4.84 -2.54 -2.47
CA ALA A 46 5.23 -1.18 -2.11
C ALA A 46 5.51 -1.10 -0.60
N LYS A 47 6.18 -0.02 -0.23
CA LYS A 47 6.48 0.30 1.16
C LYS A 47 6.04 1.74 1.41
N LEU A 48 5.38 1.96 2.53
CA LEU A 48 4.97 3.28 2.97
C LEU A 48 5.78 3.69 4.18
N LEU A 49 6.42 4.84 4.09
CA LEU A 49 7.18 5.42 5.19
C LEU A 49 6.46 6.67 5.67
N THR A 50 6.14 6.74 6.96
CA THR A 50 5.49 7.89 7.56
C THR A 50 6.44 8.51 8.59
N ILE A 51 6.79 9.79 8.37
CA ILE A 51 7.64 10.56 9.27
C ILE A 51 6.85 11.79 9.69
N PHE A 52 6.46 11.86 10.96
CA PHE A 52 5.57 12.90 11.48
C PHE A 52 4.26 12.92 10.69
N ASP A 53 3.97 14.00 9.99
CA ASP A 53 2.75 14.15 9.19
C ASP A 53 2.96 13.84 7.72
N ASP A 54 4.18 13.48 7.31
CA ASP A 54 4.51 13.22 5.92
C ASP A 54 4.58 11.72 5.65
N SER A 55 4.01 11.29 4.53
CA SER A 55 4.05 9.91 4.10
C SER A 55 4.68 9.80 2.72
N PHE A 56 5.54 8.80 2.56
CA PHE A 56 6.26 8.55 1.32
C PHE A 56 6.00 7.11 0.86
N LEU A 57 5.58 6.95 -0.37
CA LEU A 57 5.29 5.65 -0.94
C LEU A 57 6.41 5.27 -1.91
N GLU A 58 6.99 4.08 -1.70
CA GLU A 58 8.05 3.56 -2.55
C GLU A 58 7.57 2.28 -3.22
N ASP A 59 7.60 2.25 -4.55
CA ASP A 59 7.32 1.03 -5.31
C ASP A 59 8.53 0.08 -5.17
N LEU A 60 8.27 -1.18 -4.85
CA LEU A 60 9.30 -2.20 -4.68
C LEU A 60 9.48 -3.02 -5.95
N ASP A 61 9.63 -2.33 -7.08
CA ASP A 61 9.82 -2.96 -8.39
C ASP A 61 8.65 -3.90 -8.75
N SER A 62 7.43 -3.41 -8.53
CA SER A 62 6.24 -4.19 -8.77
C SER A 62 5.99 -4.42 -10.27
N THR A 63 5.28 -5.49 -10.58
CA THR A 63 4.99 -5.88 -11.97
C THR A 63 4.11 -4.85 -12.68
N ASN A 64 3.10 -4.31 -11.98
CA ASN A 64 2.10 -3.43 -12.57
C ASN A 64 2.24 -1.95 -12.18
N GLY A 65 3.25 -1.61 -11.36
CA GLY A 65 3.48 -0.25 -10.92
C GLY A 65 2.61 0.16 -9.73
N THR A 66 2.85 1.37 -9.22
CA THR A 66 2.14 1.93 -8.08
C THR A 66 1.66 3.33 -8.43
N TYR A 67 0.38 3.59 -8.21
CA TYR A 67 -0.26 4.85 -8.57
C TYR A 67 -0.96 5.45 -7.37
N VAL A 68 -0.87 6.77 -7.21
CA VAL A 68 -1.54 7.51 -6.13
C VAL A 68 -2.43 8.57 -6.77
N ASN A 69 -3.74 8.51 -6.43
CA ASN A 69 -4.73 9.46 -6.95
C ASN A 69 -4.80 9.50 -8.49
N GLY A 70 -4.61 8.35 -9.10
CA GLY A 70 -4.72 8.29 -10.56
C GLY A 70 -3.68 7.45 -11.30
#